data_a8d2a3b0202216cdf230c9a1743ba223
#
_entry.id   a8d2a3b0202216cdf230c9a1743ba223
#
_cell.length_a   1.000
_cell.length_b   1.000
_cell.length_c   1.000
_cell.angle_alpha   90.00
_cell.angle_beta   90.00
_cell.angle_gamma   90.00
#
_symmetry.space_group_name_H-M   'P 1'
#
loop_
_entity.id
_entity.type
_entity.pdbx_description
1 polymer ?
#
loop_
_entity_poly.entity_id
_entity_poly.type
_entity_poly.pdbx_seq_one_letter_code
_entity_poly.pdbx_strand_id
1 'polypeptide(L)'
;MFYTGLVSITFRNLSPKEIVSLVEKAGLDGIEWGGDIHVPHGDIRKAEEVYRMTSDAGLKVAAYGSYYKVGCEKEQGIPFEMVIDTALALKAPIIRVWAGDRGSSDADEAWWDNVVAEAIRISDLAKRHGLTVSFEYHANTLTDTSESAVKLMKEVGRGNVKSYWQPPVGLDFDSCINGLKQILPWLSNIHIFCWDMLERLPLAQGVDTWRKYMEVVKSIEGDRFCMLEFVKDDRPEQFLKDAETLKQIVK
;
A
#
# COMPACT_ATOMS: atom_id res chain seq x y z
N MET A 1 -0.30 -17.18 -2.30
CA MET A 1 1.09 -17.13 -1.75
C MET A 1 1.31 -15.77 -1.09
N PHE A 2 2.13 -15.73 -0.01
CA PHE A 2 2.52 -14.46 0.61
C PHE A 2 3.95 -14.12 0.20
N TYR A 3 4.14 -12.93 -0.36
CA TYR A 3 5.43 -12.35 -0.65
C TYR A 3 5.77 -11.33 0.42
N THR A 4 7.06 -11.22 0.74
CA THR A 4 7.57 -10.22 1.68
C THR A 4 8.13 -9.01 0.96
N GLY A 5 8.03 -7.82 1.54
CA GLY A 5 8.54 -6.63 0.86
C GLY A 5 8.78 -5.44 1.77
N LEU A 6 9.15 -4.34 1.11
CA LEU A 6 9.36 -3.04 1.73
C LEU A 6 8.56 -1.97 0.98
N VAL A 7 7.90 -1.08 1.71
CA VAL A 7 7.41 0.20 1.16
C VAL A 7 8.57 1.18 1.15
N SER A 8 8.99 1.65 -0.02
CA SER A 8 10.23 2.42 -0.20
C SER A 8 10.29 3.72 0.60
N ILE A 9 9.12 4.32 0.90
CA ILE A 9 9.03 5.56 1.67
C ILE A 9 9.45 5.39 3.15
N THR A 10 9.65 4.16 3.61
CA THR A 10 10.30 3.88 4.89
C THR A 10 11.66 4.56 4.96
N PHE A 11 12.35 4.67 3.82
CA PHE A 11 13.68 5.28 3.72
C PHE A 11 13.71 6.42 2.71
N ARG A 12 13.07 7.53 3.04
CA ARG A 12 12.98 8.72 2.17
C ARG A 12 14.35 9.33 1.78
N ASN A 13 15.37 9.10 2.61
CA ASN A 13 16.72 9.65 2.42
C ASN A 13 17.63 8.72 1.61
N LEU A 14 17.20 7.50 1.29
CA LEU A 14 17.99 6.56 0.49
C LEU A 14 17.60 6.66 -0.99
N SER A 15 18.59 6.51 -1.86
CA SER A 15 18.35 6.38 -3.30
C SER A 15 17.68 5.02 -3.62
N PRO A 16 17.00 4.89 -4.78
CA PRO A 16 16.46 3.60 -5.21
C PRO A 16 17.50 2.47 -5.24
N LYS A 17 18.73 2.76 -5.62
CA LYS A 17 19.83 1.76 -5.63
C LYS A 17 20.16 1.25 -4.22
N GLU A 18 20.22 2.16 -3.25
CA GLU A 18 20.47 1.79 -1.84
C GLU A 18 19.31 0.98 -1.27
N ILE A 19 18.05 1.34 -1.59
CA ILE A 19 16.86 0.59 -1.18
C ILE A 19 16.86 -0.81 -1.78
N VAL A 20 17.14 -0.97 -3.08
CA VAL A 20 17.24 -2.28 -3.74
C VAL A 20 18.29 -3.15 -3.04
N SER A 21 19.50 -2.60 -2.82
CA SER A 21 20.58 -3.35 -2.15
C SER A 21 20.21 -3.75 -0.71
N LEU A 22 19.46 -2.89 0.01
CA LEU A 22 19.01 -3.17 1.36
C LEU A 22 17.97 -4.29 1.38
N VAL A 23 17.00 -4.27 0.45
CA VAL A 23 15.93 -5.28 0.35
C VAL A 23 16.50 -6.63 -0.12
N GLU A 24 17.42 -6.63 -1.08
CA GLU A 24 18.16 -7.82 -1.50
C GLU A 24 18.92 -8.45 -0.33
N LYS A 25 19.68 -7.64 0.42
CA LYS A 25 20.40 -8.08 1.62
C LYS A 25 19.47 -8.67 2.69
N ALA A 26 18.26 -8.11 2.84
CA ALA A 26 17.25 -8.60 3.77
C ALA A 26 16.62 -9.93 3.31
N GLY A 27 16.79 -10.33 2.05
CA GLY A 27 16.18 -11.52 1.46
C GLY A 27 14.67 -11.42 1.41
N LEU A 28 14.13 -10.23 1.08
CA LEU A 28 12.71 -10.01 0.82
C LEU A 28 12.41 -10.12 -0.69
N ASP A 29 11.13 -10.25 -1.05
CA ASP A 29 10.71 -10.59 -2.42
C ASP A 29 10.49 -9.36 -3.31
N GLY A 30 10.23 -8.17 -2.74
CA GLY A 30 9.92 -7.02 -3.58
C GLY A 30 9.77 -5.68 -2.87
N ILE A 31 9.44 -4.66 -3.67
CA ILE A 31 9.38 -3.26 -3.22
C ILE A 31 8.11 -2.61 -3.77
N GLU A 32 7.38 -1.88 -2.91
CA GLU A 32 6.44 -0.85 -3.32
C GLU A 32 7.17 0.48 -3.46
N TRP A 33 7.13 1.07 -4.65
CA TRP A 33 7.84 2.31 -4.94
C TRP A 33 6.97 3.56 -4.76
N GLY A 34 7.44 4.51 -3.95
CA GLY A 34 6.73 5.76 -3.69
C GLY A 34 6.87 6.76 -4.83
N GLY A 35 5.72 7.27 -5.29
CA GLY A 35 5.61 8.25 -6.37
C GLY A 35 5.93 9.69 -5.94
N ASP A 36 5.96 9.94 -4.64
CA ASP A 36 6.25 11.26 -4.08
C ASP A 36 7.73 11.55 -3.93
N ILE A 37 8.61 10.53 -4.05
CA ILE A 37 10.07 10.72 -3.88
C ILE A 37 10.93 9.85 -4.79
N HIS A 38 10.68 8.53 -4.88
CA HIS A 38 11.60 7.62 -5.57
C HIS A 38 11.32 7.46 -7.06
N VAL A 39 10.04 7.52 -7.44
CA VAL A 39 9.56 7.38 -8.82
C VAL A 39 8.52 8.46 -9.11
N PRO A 40 8.92 9.73 -9.34
CA PRO A 40 7.99 10.83 -9.55
C PRO A 40 7.07 10.59 -10.74
N HIS A 41 5.82 11.07 -10.63
CA HIS A 41 4.83 11.01 -11.70
C HIS A 41 5.35 11.64 -12.99
N GLY A 42 5.18 10.95 -14.12
CA GLY A 42 5.61 11.40 -15.44
C GLY A 42 7.11 11.23 -15.74
N ASP A 43 7.94 10.88 -14.77
CA ASP A 43 9.35 10.56 -15.04
C ASP A 43 9.50 9.09 -15.48
N ILE A 44 9.09 8.86 -16.73
CA ILE A 44 9.09 7.53 -17.36
C ILE A 44 10.50 6.91 -17.36
N ARG A 45 11.51 7.73 -17.64
CA ARG A 45 12.91 7.26 -17.64
C ARG A 45 13.34 6.77 -16.26
N LYS A 46 12.97 7.51 -15.21
CA LYS A 46 13.25 7.11 -13.83
C LYS A 46 12.50 5.83 -13.45
N ALA A 47 11.23 5.72 -13.83
CA ALA A 47 10.43 4.52 -13.60
C ALA A 47 11.07 3.28 -14.25
N GLU A 48 11.50 3.36 -15.52
CA GLU A 48 12.20 2.29 -16.21
C GLU A 48 13.56 1.94 -15.58
N GLU A 49 14.30 2.96 -15.14
CA GLU A 49 15.57 2.77 -14.43
C GLU A 49 15.37 2.01 -13.13
N VAL A 50 14.38 2.43 -12.32
CA VAL A 50 14.05 1.79 -11.04
C VAL A 50 13.53 0.37 -11.24
N TYR A 51 12.69 0.15 -12.27
CA TYR A 51 12.26 -1.21 -12.63
C TYR A 51 13.46 -2.12 -12.93
N ARG A 52 14.40 -1.67 -13.79
CA ARG A 52 15.58 -2.46 -14.15
C ARG A 52 16.41 -2.79 -12.91
N MET A 53 16.72 -1.80 -12.07
CA MET A 53 17.47 -2.05 -10.82
C MET A 53 16.79 -3.08 -9.93
N THR A 54 15.46 -2.99 -9.78
CA THR A 54 14.66 -3.91 -8.97
C THR A 54 14.72 -5.33 -9.55
N SER A 55 14.47 -5.44 -10.85
CA SER A 55 14.45 -6.73 -11.57
C SER A 55 15.83 -7.41 -11.64
N ASP A 56 16.90 -6.64 -11.88
CA ASP A 56 18.26 -7.16 -11.96
C ASP A 56 18.76 -7.72 -10.62
N ALA A 57 18.24 -7.21 -9.51
CA ALA A 57 18.44 -7.75 -8.15
C ALA A 57 17.56 -8.97 -7.84
N GLY A 58 16.76 -9.46 -8.80
CA GLY A 58 15.82 -10.58 -8.59
C GLY A 58 14.58 -10.23 -7.78
N LEU A 59 14.34 -8.94 -7.55
CA LEU A 59 13.19 -8.44 -6.78
C LEU A 59 11.99 -8.13 -7.69
N LYS A 60 10.80 -8.16 -7.11
CA LYS A 60 9.56 -7.77 -7.79
C LYS A 60 9.19 -6.33 -7.46
N VAL A 61 8.60 -5.62 -8.42
CA VAL A 61 7.84 -4.41 -8.12
C VAL A 61 6.48 -4.84 -7.58
N ALA A 62 6.25 -4.63 -6.30
CA ALA A 62 5.01 -5.03 -5.63
C ALA A 62 3.84 -4.12 -6.00
N ALA A 63 4.09 -2.82 -6.05
CA ALA A 63 3.11 -1.79 -6.40
C ALA A 63 3.79 -0.45 -6.68
N TYR A 64 3.00 0.48 -7.22
CA TYR A 64 3.31 1.89 -7.29
C TYR A 64 2.47 2.65 -6.27
N GLY A 65 3.09 3.10 -5.18
CA GLY A 65 2.49 3.94 -4.14
C GLY A 65 2.38 5.38 -4.65
N SER A 66 1.31 5.68 -5.39
CA SER A 66 1.23 6.90 -6.17
C SER A 66 0.92 8.16 -5.37
N TYR A 67 0.36 8.04 -4.17
CA TYR A 67 -0.17 9.19 -3.41
C TYR A 67 -1.22 10.02 -4.17
N TYR A 68 -1.78 9.46 -5.24
CA TYR A 68 -2.91 10.08 -5.93
C TYR A 68 -4.13 10.07 -5.00
N LYS A 69 -4.70 11.25 -4.76
CA LYS A 69 -5.89 11.44 -3.94
C LYS A 69 -7.10 11.45 -4.85
N VAL A 70 -7.88 10.40 -4.81
CA VAL A 70 -9.08 10.23 -5.62
C VAL A 70 -10.10 11.32 -5.29
N GLY A 71 -10.62 11.99 -6.29
CA GLY A 71 -11.50 13.15 -6.13
C GLY A 71 -10.79 14.51 -6.02
N CYS A 72 -9.44 14.51 -5.99
CA CYS A 72 -8.62 15.72 -5.87
C CYS A 72 -7.70 15.95 -7.10
N GLU A 73 -8.01 15.42 -8.27
CA GLU A 73 -7.13 15.51 -9.46
C GLU A 73 -6.74 16.94 -9.80
N LYS A 74 -7.71 17.85 -9.73
CA LYS A 74 -7.51 19.27 -10.07
C LYS A 74 -6.59 19.97 -9.06
N GLU A 75 -6.80 19.72 -7.79
CA GLU A 75 -6.05 20.29 -6.68
C GLU A 75 -4.60 19.77 -6.66
N GLN A 76 -4.43 18.48 -6.97
CA GLN A 76 -3.10 17.89 -7.08
C GLN A 76 -2.36 18.27 -8.37
N GLY A 77 -3.09 18.62 -9.43
CA GLY A 77 -2.51 18.90 -10.75
C GLY A 77 -1.84 17.69 -11.39
N ILE A 78 -2.23 16.47 -11.00
CA ILE A 78 -1.66 15.19 -11.46
C ILE A 78 -2.78 14.44 -12.19
N PRO A 79 -2.82 14.43 -13.54
CA PRO A 79 -3.75 13.59 -14.28
C PRO A 79 -3.51 12.09 -13.98
N PHE A 80 -4.57 11.30 -13.78
CA PHE A 80 -4.41 9.89 -13.47
C PHE A 80 -3.75 9.09 -14.61
N GLU A 81 -3.88 9.54 -15.85
CA GLU A 81 -3.18 9.00 -17.01
C GLU A 81 -1.65 9.06 -16.83
N MET A 82 -1.12 10.12 -16.25
CA MET A 82 0.31 10.23 -15.91
C MET A 82 0.73 9.21 -14.84
N VAL A 83 -0.16 8.93 -13.89
CA VAL A 83 0.06 7.87 -12.88
C VAL A 83 0.10 6.50 -13.53
N ILE A 84 -0.81 6.22 -14.48
CA ILE A 84 -0.84 4.98 -15.26
C ILE A 84 0.46 4.81 -16.06
N ASP A 85 0.88 5.84 -16.80
CA ASP A 85 2.08 5.78 -17.64
C ASP A 85 3.33 5.47 -16.78
N THR A 86 3.42 6.08 -15.61
CA THR A 86 4.51 5.81 -14.66
C THR A 86 4.46 4.39 -14.12
N ALA A 87 3.27 3.90 -13.74
CA ALA A 87 3.07 2.54 -13.26
C ALA A 87 3.43 1.49 -14.33
N LEU A 88 3.06 1.75 -15.59
CA LEU A 88 3.40 0.88 -16.72
C LEU A 88 4.91 0.84 -16.98
N ALA A 89 5.59 1.98 -16.98
CA ALA A 89 7.03 2.07 -17.13
C ALA A 89 7.78 1.35 -15.99
N LEU A 90 7.25 1.46 -14.77
CA LEU A 90 7.73 0.75 -13.57
C LEU A 90 7.36 -0.74 -13.58
N LYS A 91 6.46 -1.17 -14.46
CA LYS A 91 5.82 -2.50 -14.50
C LYS A 91 5.16 -2.90 -13.18
N ALA A 92 4.61 -1.93 -12.47
CA ALA A 92 3.85 -2.15 -11.26
C ALA A 92 2.47 -2.74 -11.59
N PRO A 93 2.06 -3.86 -10.97
CA PRO A 93 0.74 -4.47 -11.23
C PRO A 93 -0.40 -3.74 -10.50
N ILE A 94 -0.07 -2.98 -9.48
CA ILE A 94 -1.01 -2.28 -8.58
C ILE A 94 -0.60 -0.82 -8.49
N ILE A 95 -1.58 0.07 -8.61
CA ILE A 95 -1.46 1.48 -8.25
C ILE A 95 -2.15 1.69 -6.91
N ARG A 96 -1.40 2.03 -5.86
CA ARG A 96 -1.95 2.41 -4.57
C ARG A 96 -2.35 3.89 -4.60
N VAL A 97 -3.57 4.17 -4.13
CA VAL A 97 -4.17 5.51 -4.10
C VAL A 97 -4.76 5.81 -2.73
N TRP A 98 -5.02 7.07 -2.43
CA TRP A 98 -5.79 7.50 -1.26
C TRP A 98 -7.24 7.82 -1.64
N ALA A 99 -8.17 7.52 -0.73
CA ALA A 99 -9.59 7.77 -0.91
C ALA A 99 -9.97 9.22 -0.56
N GLY A 100 -9.44 10.16 -1.31
CA GLY A 100 -9.59 11.57 -1.05
C GLY A 100 -8.63 12.11 0.02
N ASP A 101 -9.00 13.24 0.64
CA ASP A 101 -8.22 13.94 1.67
C ASP A 101 -9.09 14.42 2.84
N ARG A 102 -10.29 13.83 2.99
CA ARG A 102 -11.20 14.07 4.13
C ARG A 102 -11.56 12.75 4.76
N GLY A 103 -11.54 12.73 6.09
CA GLY A 103 -12.02 11.58 6.87
C GLY A 103 -13.49 11.28 6.62
N SER A 104 -13.89 10.05 6.84
CA SER A 104 -15.26 9.61 6.58
C SER A 104 -16.31 10.36 7.43
N SER A 105 -15.95 10.83 8.62
CA SER A 105 -16.80 11.66 9.48
C SER A 105 -16.99 13.10 8.99
N ASP A 106 -16.05 13.60 8.18
CA ASP A 106 -16.02 14.98 7.69
C ASP A 106 -16.50 15.09 6.24
N ALA A 107 -16.76 13.96 5.60
CA ALA A 107 -17.21 13.87 4.21
C ALA A 107 -18.72 14.08 4.13
N ASP A 108 -19.14 15.12 3.42
CA ASP A 108 -20.55 15.25 3.00
C ASP A 108 -20.87 14.34 1.81
N GLU A 109 -22.15 14.23 1.46
CA GLU A 109 -22.62 13.37 0.36
C GLU A 109 -21.99 13.78 -0.98
N ALA A 110 -21.86 15.07 -1.25
CA ALA A 110 -21.27 15.55 -2.49
C ALA A 110 -19.79 15.17 -2.63
N TRP A 111 -19.06 15.22 -1.54
CA TRP A 111 -17.66 14.77 -1.51
C TRP A 111 -17.56 13.25 -1.71
N TRP A 112 -18.43 12.50 -1.03
CA TRP A 112 -18.51 11.05 -1.18
C TRP A 112 -18.76 10.65 -2.64
N ASP A 113 -19.78 11.22 -3.25
CA ASP A 113 -20.15 10.96 -4.64
C ASP A 113 -19.03 11.31 -5.62
N ASN A 114 -18.32 12.42 -5.37
CA ASN A 114 -17.17 12.83 -6.19
C ASN A 114 -16.05 11.76 -6.11
N VAL A 115 -15.71 11.28 -4.92
CA VAL A 115 -14.66 10.24 -4.77
C VAL A 115 -15.10 8.92 -5.41
N VAL A 116 -16.37 8.50 -5.25
CA VAL A 116 -16.89 7.30 -5.90
C VAL A 116 -16.86 7.41 -7.42
N ALA A 117 -17.34 8.52 -7.98
CA ALA A 117 -17.34 8.75 -9.43
C ALA A 117 -15.92 8.72 -10.02
N GLU A 118 -14.98 9.39 -9.34
CA GLU A 118 -13.58 9.40 -9.75
C GLU A 118 -12.93 8.01 -9.59
N ALA A 119 -13.22 7.29 -8.51
CA ALA A 119 -12.75 5.91 -8.32
C ALA A 119 -13.21 4.98 -9.46
N ILE A 120 -14.45 5.13 -9.92
CA ILE A 120 -14.97 4.42 -11.08
C ILE A 120 -14.20 4.79 -12.34
N ARG A 121 -14.02 6.10 -12.61
CA ARG A 121 -13.28 6.61 -13.78
C ARG A 121 -11.85 6.03 -13.84
N ILE A 122 -11.09 6.19 -12.76
CA ILE A 122 -9.69 5.74 -12.72
C ILE A 122 -9.56 4.22 -12.79
N SER A 123 -10.51 3.48 -12.22
CA SER A 123 -10.50 2.02 -12.30
C SER A 123 -10.76 1.52 -13.72
N ASP A 124 -11.71 2.15 -14.44
CA ASP A 124 -12.01 1.81 -15.84
C ASP A 124 -10.83 2.17 -16.76
N LEU A 125 -10.08 3.26 -16.49
CA LEU A 125 -8.82 3.58 -17.16
C LEU A 125 -7.74 2.52 -16.88
N ALA A 126 -7.47 2.24 -15.61
CA ALA A 126 -6.46 1.25 -15.20
C ALA A 126 -6.74 -0.14 -15.76
N LYS A 127 -8.01 -0.55 -15.81
CA LYS A 127 -8.44 -1.84 -16.34
C LYS A 127 -8.03 -2.06 -17.80
N ARG A 128 -8.02 -1.02 -18.63
CA ARG A 128 -7.60 -1.11 -20.05
C ARG A 128 -6.14 -1.53 -20.20
N HIS A 129 -5.35 -1.31 -19.15
CA HIS A 129 -3.93 -1.63 -19.07
C HIS A 129 -3.65 -2.87 -18.19
N GLY A 130 -4.68 -3.57 -17.72
CA GLY A 130 -4.53 -4.72 -16.83
C GLY A 130 -4.08 -4.37 -15.42
N LEU A 131 -4.22 -3.11 -14.99
CA LEU A 131 -3.78 -2.63 -13.69
C LEU A 131 -4.90 -2.71 -12.64
N THR A 132 -4.51 -2.98 -11.41
CA THR A 132 -5.35 -2.89 -10.22
C THR A 132 -5.18 -1.51 -9.58
N VAL A 133 -6.29 -0.88 -9.20
CA VAL A 133 -6.29 0.29 -8.31
C VAL A 133 -6.57 -0.19 -6.89
N SER A 134 -5.73 0.17 -5.94
CA SER A 134 -5.90 -0.29 -4.56
C SER A 134 -5.86 0.87 -3.57
N PHE A 135 -6.93 1.01 -2.81
CA PHE A 135 -7.02 2.04 -1.78
C PHE A 135 -6.20 1.68 -0.56
N GLU A 136 -5.43 2.63 -0.08
CA GLU A 136 -4.75 2.49 1.20
C GLU A 136 -5.73 2.74 2.36
N TYR A 137 -5.62 1.94 3.41
CA TYR A 137 -6.26 2.22 4.70
C TYR A 137 -5.50 3.37 5.38
N HIS A 138 -6.08 4.57 5.41
CA HIS A 138 -5.35 5.75 5.90
C HIS A 138 -6.26 6.74 6.61
N ALA A 139 -5.80 7.30 7.73
CA ALA A 139 -6.48 8.38 8.42
C ALA A 139 -6.72 9.59 7.51
N ASN A 140 -7.77 10.35 7.76
CA ASN A 140 -8.18 11.51 6.97
C ASN A 140 -8.49 11.19 5.48
N THR A 141 -8.99 9.99 5.20
CA THR A 141 -9.51 9.57 3.90
C THR A 141 -10.83 8.81 4.09
N LEU A 142 -11.55 8.50 3.01
CA LEU A 142 -12.77 7.68 3.12
C LEU A 142 -12.48 6.20 3.46
N THR A 143 -11.22 5.82 3.61
CA THR A 143 -10.81 4.49 4.07
C THR A 143 -10.19 4.53 5.48
N ASP A 144 -10.57 5.49 6.31
CA ASP A 144 -10.10 5.65 7.69
C ASP A 144 -10.80 4.71 8.70
N THR A 145 -11.97 4.18 8.34
CA THR A 145 -12.69 3.17 9.11
C THR A 145 -13.05 1.96 8.24
N SER A 146 -13.28 0.81 8.88
CA SER A 146 -13.64 -0.42 8.16
C SER A 146 -15.00 -0.31 7.49
N GLU A 147 -15.97 0.30 8.16
CA GLU A 147 -17.32 0.50 7.65
C GLU A 147 -17.31 1.39 6.42
N SER A 148 -16.58 2.49 6.48
CA SER A 148 -16.45 3.44 5.37
C SER A 148 -15.70 2.81 4.19
N ALA A 149 -14.59 2.10 4.45
CA ALA A 149 -13.85 1.39 3.41
C ALA A 149 -14.73 0.36 2.68
N VAL A 150 -15.49 -0.46 3.41
CA VAL A 150 -16.40 -1.45 2.83
C VAL A 150 -17.53 -0.79 2.04
N LYS A 151 -18.07 0.33 2.52
CA LYS A 151 -19.07 1.11 1.79
C LYS A 151 -18.48 1.59 0.45
N LEU A 152 -17.28 2.19 0.46
CA LEU A 152 -16.60 2.66 -0.74
C LEU A 152 -16.38 1.52 -1.75
N MET A 153 -15.86 0.37 -1.30
CA MET A 153 -15.62 -0.78 -2.18
C MET A 153 -16.91 -1.28 -2.85
N LYS A 154 -18.03 -1.32 -2.12
CA LYS A 154 -19.32 -1.74 -2.64
C LYS A 154 -19.88 -0.76 -3.66
N GLU A 155 -19.81 0.55 -3.38
CA GLU A 155 -20.35 1.59 -4.26
C GLU A 155 -19.54 1.75 -5.54
N VAL A 156 -18.22 1.66 -5.47
CA VAL A 156 -17.36 1.64 -6.66
C VAL A 156 -17.63 0.41 -7.52
N GLY A 157 -17.81 -0.77 -6.94
CA GLY A 157 -18.29 -1.99 -7.60
C GLY A 157 -17.45 -2.44 -8.81
N ARG A 158 -16.14 -2.24 -8.80
CA ARG A 158 -15.23 -2.63 -9.90
C ARG A 158 -14.32 -3.78 -9.49
N GLY A 159 -14.20 -4.80 -10.33
CA GLY A 159 -13.44 -6.02 -10.04
C GLY A 159 -11.92 -5.80 -9.88
N ASN A 160 -11.37 -4.75 -10.51
CA ASN A 160 -9.98 -4.35 -10.41
C ASN A 160 -9.76 -3.25 -9.35
N VAL A 161 -10.76 -2.95 -8.50
CA VAL A 161 -10.60 -2.10 -7.33
C VAL A 161 -10.44 -2.97 -6.11
N LYS A 162 -9.39 -2.72 -5.35
CA LYS A 162 -8.99 -3.45 -4.15
C LYS A 162 -8.67 -2.50 -3.01
N SER A 163 -8.37 -3.05 -1.86
CA SER A 163 -7.95 -2.30 -0.67
C SER A 163 -6.67 -2.91 -0.11
N TYR A 164 -5.75 -2.08 0.31
CA TYR A 164 -4.73 -2.45 1.27
C TYR A 164 -5.39 -2.57 2.65
N TRP A 165 -4.71 -3.24 3.53
CA TRP A 165 -5.06 -3.21 4.94
C TRP A 165 -3.81 -3.02 5.80
N GLN A 166 -3.98 -2.25 6.85
CA GLN A 166 -3.06 -2.06 7.96
C GLN A 166 -3.89 -1.82 9.23
N PRO A 167 -3.42 -2.20 10.42
CA PRO A 167 -4.17 -1.92 11.63
C PRO A 167 -4.23 -0.40 11.85
N PRO A 168 -5.43 0.19 11.98
CA PRO A 168 -5.54 1.60 12.34
C PRO A 168 -4.87 1.86 13.69
N VAL A 169 -4.00 2.87 13.73
CA VAL A 169 -3.27 3.23 14.95
C VAL A 169 -4.25 3.67 16.05
N GLY A 170 -4.08 3.14 17.25
CA GLY A 170 -4.91 3.49 18.41
C GLY A 170 -6.19 2.68 18.56
N LEU A 171 -6.53 1.78 17.61
CA LEU A 171 -7.61 0.82 17.81
C LEU A 171 -7.12 -0.43 18.55
N ASP A 172 -8.04 -1.02 19.35
CA ASP A 172 -7.77 -2.29 20.00
C ASP A 172 -7.75 -3.46 19.01
N PHE A 173 -7.19 -4.59 19.47
CA PHE A 173 -7.02 -5.78 18.63
C PHE A 173 -8.33 -6.32 18.04
N ASP A 174 -9.40 -6.37 18.85
CA ASP A 174 -10.68 -6.95 18.41
C ASP A 174 -11.33 -6.07 17.34
N SER A 175 -11.25 -4.76 17.47
CA SER A 175 -11.68 -3.80 16.45
C SER A 175 -10.88 -3.95 15.16
N CYS A 176 -9.55 -4.05 15.24
CA CYS A 176 -8.67 -4.26 14.08
C CYS A 176 -8.98 -5.57 13.34
N ILE A 177 -9.13 -6.69 14.08
CA ILE A 177 -9.39 -7.99 13.46
C ILE A 177 -10.79 -8.07 12.84
N ASN A 178 -11.77 -7.42 13.45
CA ASN A 178 -13.12 -7.32 12.89
C ASN A 178 -13.13 -6.49 11.59
N GLY A 179 -12.40 -5.39 11.57
CA GLY A 179 -12.23 -4.57 10.37
C GLY A 179 -11.50 -5.33 9.25
N LEU A 180 -10.43 -6.06 9.58
CA LEU A 180 -9.74 -6.93 8.62
C LEU A 180 -10.70 -7.95 8.00
N LYS A 181 -11.51 -8.64 8.80
CA LYS A 181 -12.49 -9.63 8.31
C LYS A 181 -13.49 -9.01 7.32
N GLN A 182 -13.91 -7.78 7.55
CA GLN A 182 -14.85 -7.08 6.67
C GLN A 182 -14.26 -6.74 5.31
N ILE A 183 -12.97 -6.35 5.25
CA ILE A 183 -12.31 -5.93 4.01
C ILE A 183 -11.70 -7.09 3.21
N LEU A 184 -11.63 -8.30 3.76
CA LEU A 184 -11.02 -9.47 3.11
C LEU A 184 -11.43 -9.69 1.64
N PRO A 185 -12.71 -9.50 1.22
CA PRO A 185 -13.10 -9.72 -0.18
C PRO A 185 -12.36 -8.82 -1.19
N TRP A 186 -11.85 -7.69 -0.73
CA TRP A 186 -11.14 -6.71 -1.55
C TRP A 186 -9.65 -6.65 -1.24
N LEU A 187 -9.15 -7.43 -0.27
CA LEU A 187 -7.78 -7.32 0.19
C LEU A 187 -6.76 -7.62 -0.93
N SER A 188 -5.89 -6.66 -1.21
CA SER A 188 -4.73 -6.80 -2.09
C SER A 188 -3.44 -7.06 -1.30
N ASN A 189 -2.83 -6.03 -0.76
CA ASN A 189 -1.58 -6.08 -0.01
C ASN A 189 -1.76 -5.61 1.44
N ILE A 190 -0.74 -5.81 2.26
CA ILE A 190 -0.75 -5.49 3.69
C ILE A 190 0.51 -4.68 4.00
N HIS A 191 0.33 -3.53 4.68
CA HIS A 191 1.43 -2.84 5.32
C HIS A 191 1.61 -3.36 6.74
N ILE A 192 2.83 -3.70 7.09
CA ILE A 192 3.20 -4.33 8.35
C ILE A 192 4.15 -3.44 9.13
N PHE A 193 3.78 -3.12 10.33
CA PHE A 193 4.55 -2.32 11.29
C PHE A 193 4.20 -2.70 12.72
N CYS A 194 4.93 -2.17 13.68
CA CYS A 194 4.58 -2.24 15.10
C CYS A 194 4.65 -0.83 15.69
N TRP A 195 3.50 -0.28 16.06
CA TRP A 195 3.39 1.05 16.63
C TRP A 195 2.63 1.00 17.96
N ASP A 196 3.09 1.78 18.93
CA ASP A 196 2.32 2.14 20.12
C ASP A 196 2.00 3.63 20.01
N MET A 197 0.75 3.93 19.70
CA MET A 197 0.28 5.27 19.32
C MET A 197 1.17 5.85 18.19
N LEU A 198 2.00 6.83 18.47
CA LEU A 198 2.92 7.48 17.52
C LEU A 198 4.35 6.95 17.59
N GLU A 199 4.66 6.07 18.55
CA GLU A 199 5.98 5.48 18.70
C GLU A 199 6.13 4.25 17.80
N ARG A 200 7.17 4.25 16.95
CA ARG A 200 7.53 3.09 16.16
C ARG A 200 8.36 2.12 16.98
N LEU A 201 7.91 0.88 17.07
CA LEU A 201 8.55 -0.19 17.82
C LEU A 201 9.18 -1.21 16.87
N PRO A 202 10.17 -2.00 17.34
CA PRO A 202 10.63 -3.17 16.59
C PRO A 202 9.47 -4.14 16.30
N LEU A 203 9.38 -4.66 15.09
CA LEU A 203 8.30 -5.57 14.68
C LEU A 203 8.20 -6.82 15.57
N ALA A 204 9.34 -7.25 16.15
CA ALA A 204 9.39 -8.36 17.08
C ALA A 204 8.46 -8.23 18.29
N GLN A 205 8.10 -7.01 18.69
CA GLN A 205 7.15 -6.78 19.78
C GLN A 205 5.69 -7.02 19.37
N GLY A 206 5.39 -7.00 18.09
CA GLY A 206 4.05 -7.21 17.52
C GLY A 206 3.82 -8.61 16.94
N VAL A 207 4.75 -9.54 17.04
CA VAL A 207 4.73 -10.85 16.36
C VAL A 207 3.44 -11.63 16.62
N ASP A 208 3.03 -11.75 17.88
CA ASP A 208 1.86 -12.57 18.24
C ASP A 208 0.54 -11.93 17.73
N THR A 209 0.47 -10.62 17.71
CA THR A 209 -0.65 -9.88 17.13
C THR A 209 -0.69 -10.08 15.61
N TRP A 210 0.44 -9.91 14.93
CA TRP A 210 0.52 -10.08 13.48
C TRP A 210 0.24 -11.52 13.03
N ARG A 211 0.66 -12.52 13.79
CA ARG A 211 0.31 -13.93 13.50
C ARG A 211 -1.20 -14.15 13.48
N LYS A 212 -1.93 -13.56 14.44
CA LYS A 212 -3.39 -13.65 14.49
C LYS A 212 -4.06 -12.94 13.30
N TYR A 213 -3.55 -11.79 12.87
CA TYR A 213 -4.03 -11.14 11.65
C TYR A 213 -3.76 -12.01 10.42
N MET A 214 -2.57 -12.60 10.33
CA MET A 214 -2.22 -13.47 9.20
C MET A 214 -3.03 -14.76 9.16
N GLU A 215 -3.45 -15.33 10.29
CA GLU A 215 -4.41 -16.45 10.32
C GLU A 215 -5.73 -16.08 9.62
N VAL A 216 -6.23 -14.85 9.83
CA VAL A 216 -7.43 -14.36 9.14
C VAL A 216 -7.16 -14.17 7.65
N VAL A 217 -6.02 -13.58 7.29
CA VAL A 217 -5.65 -13.35 5.88
C VAL A 217 -5.43 -14.66 5.12
N LYS A 218 -4.93 -15.70 5.77
CA LYS A 218 -4.75 -17.05 5.20
C LYS A 218 -6.07 -17.72 4.81
N SER A 219 -7.21 -17.21 5.30
CA SER A 219 -8.54 -17.77 4.94
C SER A 219 -8.98 -17.44 3.51
N ILE A 220 -8.33 -16.51 2.82
CA ILE A 220 -8.64 -16.14 1.45
C ILE A 220 -7.51 -16.50 0.49
N GLU A 221 -7.88 -16.90 -0.72
CA GLU A 221 -6.96 -17.23 -1.79
C GLU A 221 -6.32 -15.99 -2.42
N GLY A 222 -5.27 -16.21 -3.20
CA GLY A 222 -4.58 -15.21 -3.99
C GLY A 222 -3.19 -14.86 -3.48
N ASP A 223 -2.42 -14.26 -4.36
CA ASP A 223 -1.08 -13.77 -4.09
C ASP A 223 -1.12 -12.35 -3.56
N ARG A 224 -0.33 -12.05 -2.54
CA ARG A 224 -0.23 -10.70 -1.98
C ARG A 224 1.09 -10.44 -1.32
N PHE A 225 1.46 -9.15 -1.29
CA PHE A 225 2.62 -8.70 -0.54
C PHE A 225 2.25 -8.30 0.89
N CYS A 226 3.12 -8.70 1.81
CA CYS A 226 3.19 -8.25 3.18
C CYS A 226 4.45 -7.38 3.28
N MET A 227 4.29 -6.07 3.42
CA MET A 227 5.39 -5.13 3.26
C MET A 227 5.66 -4.35 4.54
N LEU A 228 6.92 -4.32 4.96
CA LEU A 228 7.34 -3.43 6.04
C LEU A 228 7.13 -1.97 5.63
N GLU A 229 6.45 -1.22 6.49
CA GLU A 229 6.30 0.21 6.37
C GLU A 229 6.71 0.88 7.69
N PHE A 230 7.70 1.76 7.61
CA PHE A 230 8.28 2.47 8.75
C PHE A 230 8.81 1.57 9.87
N VAL A 231 10.09 1.48 9.98
CA VAL A 231 10.79 0.79 11.08
C VAL A 231 11.17 1.76 12.20
N LYS A 232 11.47 1.24 13.38
CA LYS A 232 11.92 2.06 14.50
C LYS A 232 13.16 2.87 14.12
N ASP A 233 13.12 4.19 14.41
CA ASP A 233 14.19 5.18 14.18
C ASP A 233 14.61 5.31 12.70
N ASP A 234 13.83 4.80 11.74
CA ASP A 234 14.14 4.77 10.30
C ASP A 234 15.53 4.19 9.98
N ARG A 235 15.98 3.20 10.79
CA ARG A 235 17.33 2.63 10.71
C ARG A 235 17.39 1.39 9.83
N PRO A 236 18.31 1.32 8.86
CA PRO A 236 18.55 0.13 8.06
C PRO A 236 18.86 -1.13 8.89
N GLU A 237 19.57 -0.98 10.02
CA GLU A 237 19.88 -2.10 10.91
C GLU A 237 18.62 -2.66 11.59
N GLN A 238 17.65 -1.78 11.93
CA GLN A 238 16.37 -2.23 12.46
C GLN A 238 15.54 -2.90 11.39
N PHE A 239 15.51 -2.36 10.17
CA PHE A 239 14.84 -2.99 9.04
C PHE A 239 15.31 -4.43 8.79
N LEU A 240 16.62 -4.69 8.85
CA LEU A 240 17.14 -6.06 8.68
C LEU A 240 16.61 -7.01 9.74
N LYS A 241 16.46 -6.56 10.99
CA LYS A 241 15.87 -7.35 12.08
C LYS A 241 14.37 -7.58 11.87
N ASP A 242 13.66 -6.52 11.46
CA ASP A 242 12.23 -6.58 11.21
C ASP A 242 11.91 -7.45 9.97
N ALA A 243 12.79 -7.47 8.96
CA ALA A 243 12.68 -8.37 7.81
C ALA A 243 12.75 -9.86 8.22
N GLU A 244 13.64 -10.23 9.15
CA GLU A 244 13.68 -11.60 9.70
C GLU A 244 12.39 -11.92 10.46
N THR A 245 11.87 -10.95 11.21
CA THR A 245 10.60 -11.10 11.93
C THR A 245 9.42 -11.23 10.96
N LEU A 246 9.38 -10.41 9.90
CA LEU A 246 8.35 -10.50 8.86
C LEU A 246 8.29 -11.88 8.22
N LYS A 247 9.45 -12.44 7.85
CA LYS A 247 9.54 -13.81 7.29
C LYS A 247 8.99 -14.89 8.23
N GLN A 248 9.04 -14.68 9.55
CA GLN A 248 8.46 -15.58 10.54
C GLN A 248 6.94 -15.41 10.70
N ILE A 249 6.43 -14.18 10.49
CA ILE A 249 5.00 -13.86 10.58
C ILE A 249 4.23 -14.45 9.39
N VAL A 250 4.79 -14.40 8.19
CA VAL A 250 4.08 -14.79 6.97
C VAL A 250 4.19 -16.27 6.62
N LYS A 251 5.08 -17.00 7.26
CA LYS A 251 5.17 -18.47 7.15
C LYS A 251 3.94 -19.15 7.76
#